data_70da1f8f9d3bd579d33dc33efcafe5f4
#
_entry.id   70da1f8f9d3bd579d33dc33efcafe5f4
#
_cell.length_a   1.000
_cell.length_b   1.000
_cell.length_c   1.000
_cell.angle_alpha   90.00
_cell.angle_beta   90.00
_cell.angle_gamma   90.00
#
_symmetry.space_group_name_H-M   'P 1'
#
loop_
_entity.id
_entity.type
_entity.pdbx_description
1 polymer ?
#
loop_
_entity_poly.entity_id
_entity_poly.type
_entity_poly.pdbx_seq_one_letter_code
_entity_poly.pdbx_strand_id
1 'polypeptide(L)'
;VVAGGGRVVLADLDEAKGQALAAELAGNAYFVRTDVTDEASAKAAVAAADERFGRLDVLVNCAGVAPAEKIVGKEGPHRLESFARTIQINLIGTFNLMRLAAARMSANEPNAEGERGVIVNTASVAAFDGQIGQAAYAASKGGVVSLTLPAARELARWGIRVMTIAPGIMETPMLLGMPADVQESLGKMVPFPPRMGRPAEYAALVRHIVENVYLNGEVIRLDGAIRMGAK
;
A
#
# COMPACT_ATOMS: atom_id res chain seq x y z
N VAL A 1 -0.46 -11.79 8.08
CA VAL A 1 0.90 -12.33 8.15
C VAL A 1 1.02 -13.21 9.40
N VAL A 2 0.98 -12.64 10.62
CA VAL A 2 1.23 -13.39 11.87
C VAL A 2 0.22 -14.52 12.08
N ALA A 3 -1.08 -14.30 11.86
CA ALA A 3 -2.10 -15.35 11.94
C ALA A 3 -1.89 -16.52 10.95
N GLY A 4 -1.10 -16.31 9.90
CA GLY A 4 -0.66 -17.35 8.95
C GLY A 4 0.73 -17.94 9.26
N GLY A 5 1.27 -17.70 10.46
CA GLY A 5 2.59 -18.21 10.89
C GLY A 5 3.79 -17.40 10.40
N GLY A 6 3.57 -16.26 9.75
CA GLY A 6 4.64 -15.38 9.29
C GLY A 6 5.11 -14.42 10.38
N ARG A 7 6.26 -13.78 10.14
CA ARG A 7 6.84 -12.71 10.97
C ARG A 7 6.82 -11.40 10.20
N VAL A 8 6.74 -10.26 10.88
CA VAL A 8 6.54 -8.96 10.23
C VAL A 8 7.42 -7.86 10.81
N VAL A 9 8.02 -7.07 9.93
CA VAL A 9 8.54 -5.75 10.29
C VAL A 9 7.43 -4.73 10.03
N LEU A 10 7.02 -4.03 11.08
CA LEU A 10 6.06 -2.94 11.03
C LEU A 10 6.83 -1.65 10.79
N ALA A 11 6.67 -1.07 9.61
CA ALA A 11 7.34 0.16 9.18
C ALA A 11 6.32 1.31 9.13
N ASP A 12 6.40 2.25 10.05
CA ASP A 12 5.50 3.40 10.15
C ASP A 12 6.21 4.61 10.77
N LEU A 13 5.65 5.81 10.59
CA LEU A 13 6.08 7.02 11.29
C LEU A 13 5.57 7.07 12.74
N ASP A 14 4.41 6.45 13.02
CA ASP A 14 3.76 6.44 14.34
C ASP A 14 4.41 5.39 15.25
N GLU A 15 5.42 5.83 15.96
CA GLU A 15 6.20 4.99 16.86
C GLU A 15 5.35 4.38 17.98
N ALA A 16 4.44 5.15 18.57
CA ALA A 16 3.63 4.69 19.69
C ALA A 16 2.70 3.54 19.27
N LYS A 17 1.99 3.70 18.15
CA LYS A 17 1.12 2.64 17.63
C LYS A 17 1.90 1.44 17.12
N GLY A 18 3.04 1.69 16.45
CA GLY A 18 3.87 0.63 15.91
C GLY A 18 4.46 -0.26 17.01
N GLN A 19 4.99 0.33 18.08
CA GLN A 19 5.50 -0.41 19.24
C GLN A 19 4.40 -1.16 19.98
N ALA A 20 3.23 -0.54 20.20
CA ALA A 20 2.10 -1.19 20.83
C ALA A 20 1.66 -2.44 20.05
N LEU A 21 1.52 -2.35 18.73
CA LEU A 21 1.14 -3.49 17.89
C LEU A 21 2.25 -4.57 17.86
N ALA A 22 3.52 -4.17 17.84
CA ALA A 22 4.63 -5.13 17.90
C ALA A 22 4.61 -5.93 19.21
N ALA A 23 4.31 -5.27 20.33
CA ALA A 23 4.18 -5.91 21.64
C ALA A 23 2.98 -6.89 21.68
N GLU A 24 1.83 -6.49 21.11
CA GLU A 24 0.63 -7.35 21.01
C GLU A 24 0.91 -8.64 20.22
N LEU A 25 1.74 -8.55 19.16
CA LEU A 25 2.08 -9.68 18.29
C LEU A 25 3.21 -10.59 18.84
N ALA A 26 3.65 -10.37 20.08
CA ALA A 26 4.44 -11.29 20.91
C ALA A 26 5.64 -11.95 20.19
N GLY A 27 6.64 -11.18 19.77
CA GLY A 27 7.89 -11.68 19.15
C GLY A 27 7.79 -12.05 17.67
N ASN A 28 6.58 -12.08 17.10
CA ASN A 28 6.38 -12.27 15.65
C ASN A 28 6.38 -10.94 14.86
N ALA A 29 6.51 -9.82 15.54
CA ALA A 29 6.57 -8.50 14.94
C ALA A 29 7.75 -7.70 15.52
N TYR A 30 8.34 -6.85 14.66
CA TYR A 30 9.35 -5.88 15.05
C TYR A 30 9.00 -4.53 14.42
N PHE A 31 9.00 -3.48 15.23
CA PHE A 31 8.69 -2.13 14.74
C PHE A 31 9.96 -1.38 14.37
N VAL A 32 9.93 -0.69 13.24
CA VAL A 32 10.95 0.26 12.78
C VAL A 32 10.29 1.57 12.39
N ARG A 33 10.65 2.66 13.07
CA ARG A 33 10.19 3.98 12.65
C ARG A 33 10.73 4.28 11.26
N THR A 34 9.83 4.45 10.27
CA THR A 34 10.22 4.53 8.87
C THR A 34 9.54 5.70 8.18
N ASP A 35 10.36 6.60 7.61
CA ASP A 35 9.93 7.56 6.61
C ASP A 35 10.23 6.97 5.22
N VAL A 36 9.20 6.64 4.47
CA VAL A 36 9.35 6.03 3.13
C VAL A 36 10.01 6.97 2.12
N THR A 37 10.01 8.27 2.39
CA THR A 37 10.63 9.29 1.53
C THR A 37 12.13 9.44 1.77
N ASP A 38 12.63 8.93 2.88
CA ASP A 38 14.05 8.94 3.25
C ASP A 38 14.71 7.60 2.91
N GLU A 39 15.80 7.65 2.16
CA GLU A 39 16.49 6.44 1.69
C GLU A 39 17.15 5.67 2.84
N ALA A 40 17.73 6.37 3.81
CA ALA A 40 18.40 5.72 4.93
C ALA A 40 17.39 5.01 5.85
N SER A 41 16.24 5.67 6.10
CA SER A 41 15.12 5.11 6.84
C SER A 41 14.53 3.86 6.15
N ALA A 42 14.33 3.92 4.84
CA ALA A 42 13.85 2.78 4.05
C ALA A 42 14.85 1.60 4.06
N LYS A 43 16.15 1.87 3.95
CA LYS A 43 17.21 0.86 4.06
C LYS A 43 17.20 0.18 5.43
N ALA A 44 17.04 0.94 6.50
CA ALA A 44 16.95 0.40 7.86
C ALA A 44 15.75 -0.54 8.04
N ALA A 45 14.59 -0.17 7.49
CA ALA A 45 13.40 -1.03 7.54
C ALA A 45 13.58 -2.37 6.81
N VAL A 46 14.22 -2.36 5.62
CA VAL A 46 14.52 -3.58 4.87
C VAL A 46 15.58 -4.42 5.58
N ALA A 47 16.64 -3.80 6.09
CA ALA A 47 17.69 -4.48 6.85
C ALA A 47 17.14 -5.16 8.10
N ALA A 48 16.20 -4.54 8.81
CA ALA A 48 15.59 -5.12 10.00
C ALA A 48 14.90 -6.47 9.73
N ALA A 49 14.33 -6.68 8.55
CA ALA A 49 13.73 -7.97 8.18
C ALA A 49 14.81 -9.07 8.11
N ASP A 50 15.96 -8.76 7.56
CA ASP A 50 17.10 -9.68 7.46
C ASP A 50 17.72 -9.96 8.82
N GLU A 51 18.01 -8.92 9.57
CA GLU A 51 18.65 -9.01 10.90
C GLU A 51 17.79 -9.75 11.92
N ARG A 52 16.48 -9.54 11.88
CA ARG A 52 15.55 -10.14 12.85
C ARG A 52 15.01 -11.51 12.44
N PHE A 53 14.86 -11.73 11.15
CA PHE A 53 14.15 -12.89 10.62
C PHE A 53 14.93 -13.70 9.59
N GLY A 54 16.12 -13.22 9.17
CA GLY A 54 17.05 -13.90 8.27
C GLY A 54 16.69 -13.82 6.79
N ARG A 55 15.48 -13.31 6.44
CA ARG A 55 15.02 -13.14 5.06
C ARG A 55 13.85 -12.15 4.93
N LEU A 56 13.64 -11.66 3.74
CA LEU A 56 12.48 -10.86 3.36
C LEU A 56 11.77 -11.54 2.18
N ASP A 57 10.55 -12.02 2.37
CA ASP A 57 9.75 -12.71 1.36
C ASP A 57 8.63 -11.85 0.77
N VAL A 58 8.07 -10.95 1.58
CA VAL A 58 6.90 -10.17 1.21
C VAL A 58 7.10 -8.72 1.59
N LEU A 59 6.88 -7.81 0.64
CA LEU A 59 6.72 -6.38 0.91
C LEU A 59 5.27 -5.98 0.65
N VAL A 60 4.64 -5.29 1.61
CA VAL A 60 3.33 -4.66 1.42
C VAL A 60 3.47 -3.16 1.64
N ASN A 61 3.35 -2.38 0.58
CA ASN A 61 3.41 -0.92 0.63
C ASN A 61 2.03 -0.34 0.90
N CYS A 62 1.80 0.14 2.13
CA CYS A 62 0.55 0.76 2.57
C CYS A 62 0.68 2.25 2.91
N ALA A 63 1.90 2.77 3.04
CA ALA A 63 2.13 4.18 3.38
C ALA A 63 1.54 5.12 2.31
N GLY A 64 0.83 6.16 2.75
CA GLY A 64 0.25 7.13 1.84
C GLY A 64 -0.57 8.20 2.52
N VAL A 65 -0.77 9.30 1.81
CA VAL A 65 -1.59 10.46 2.22
C VAL A 65 -2.59 10.79 1.11
N ALA A 66 -3.73 11.38 1.48
CA ALA A 66 -4.81 11.72 0.56
C ALA A 66 -5.32 13.16 0.82
N PRO A 67 -4.47 14.20 0.64
CA PRO A 67 -4.95 15.57 0.78
C PRO A 67 -5.94 15.90 -0.33
N ALA A 68 -6.97 16.68 0.03
CA ALA A 68 -7.96 17.20 -0.91
C ALA A 68 -7.66 18.68 -1.20
N GLU A 69 -7.26 19.01 -2.41
CA GLU A 69 -6.97 20.38 -2.84
C GLU A 69 -7.35 20.55 -4.31
N LYS A 70 -8.17 21.54 -4.63
CA LYS A 70 -8.63 21.80 -6.01
C LYS A 70 -7.52 22.44 -6.84
N ILE A 71 -7.47 22.14 -8.15
CA ILE A 71 -6.55 22.81 -9.09
C ILE A 71 -6.71 24.33 -9.05
N VAL A 72 -7.98 24.80 -8.98
CA VAL A 72 -8.30 26.20 -8.68
C VAL A 72 -9.29 26.21 -7.53
N GLY A 73 -8.84 26.70 -6.38
CA GLY A 73 -9.64 26.85 -5.15
C GLY A 73 -10.04 28.33 -4.90
N LYS A 74 -10.69 28.57 -3.76
CA LYS A 74 -11.06 29.95 -3.35
C LYS A 74 -9.84 30.81 -3.03
N GLU A 75 -8.75 30.20 -2.58
CA GLU A 75 -7.51 30.88 -2.16
C GLU A 75 -6.47 30.95 -3.30
N GLY A 76 -6.81 30.48 -4.49
CA GLY A 76 -5.92 30.49 -5.65
C GLY A 76 -5.63 29.10 -6.24
N PRO A 77 -4.54 28.94 -6.97
CA PRO A 77 -4.16 27.69 -7.58
C PRO A 77 -3.69 26.66 -6.53
N HIS A 78 -3.78 25.38 -6.88
CA HIS A 78 -3.25 24.27 -6.08
C HIS A 78 -1.78 24.52 -5.70
N ARG A 79 -1.42 24.38 -4.45
CA ARG A 79 -0.04 24.55 -3.99
C ARG A 79 0.86 23.45 -4.56
N LEU A 80 1.88 23.86 -5.29
CA LEU A 80 2.82 22.90 -5.90
C LEU A 80 3.53 22.02 -4.86
N GLU A 81 3.81 22.57 -3.67
CA GLU A 81 4.40 21.82 -2.55
C GLU A 81 3.50 20.68 -2.08
N SER A 82 2.18 20.93 -1.94
CA SER A 82 1.19 19.92 -1.56
C SER A 82 1.14 18.78 -2.59
N PHE A 83 1.15 19.14 -3.88
CA PHE A 83 1.23 18.16 -4.96
C PHE A 83 2.51 17.34 -4.89
N ALA A 84 3.68 18.01 -4.84
CA ALA A 84 4.98 17.36 -4.79
C ALA A 84 5.12 16.42 -3.59
N ARG A 85 4.67 16.86 -2.39
CA ARG A 85 4.68 16.03 -1.19
C ARG A 85 3.83 14.77 -1.34
N THR A 86 2.66 14.88 -1.97
CA THR A 86 1.79 13.71 -2.22
C THR A 86 2.47 12.70 -3.14
N ILE A 87 3.10 13.17 -4.23
CA ILE A 87 3.88 12.32 -5.13
C ILE A 87 5.08 11.69 -4.39
N GLN A 88 5.78 12.49 -3.59
CA GLN A 88 6.96 12.03 -2.84
C GLN A 88 6.61 10.87 -1.90
N ILE A 89 5.51 10.98 -1.15
CA ILE A 89 5.12 9.93 -0.20
C ILE A 89 4.53 8.72 -0.94
N ASN A 90 3.50 8.96 -1.77
CA ASN A 90 2.68 7.87 -2.31
C ASN A 90 3.36 7.09 -3.43
N LEU A 91 4.12 7.76 -4.28
CA LEU A 91 4.74 7.15 -5.47
C LEU A 91 6.23 6.90 -5.25
N ILE A 92 7.00 7.94 -4.92
CA ILE A 92 8.45 7.80 -4.74
C ILE A 92 8.75 6.93 -3.51
N GLY A 93 8.01 7.11 -2.39
CA GLY A 93 8.14 6.27 -1.20
C GLY A 93 7.82 4.80 -1.48
N THR A 94 6.75 4.51 -2.23
CA THR A 94 6.42 3.14 -2.67
C THR A 94 7.56 2.54 -3.51
N PHE A 95 8.07 3.28 -4.49
CA PHE A 95 9.19 2.84 -5.32
C PHE A 95 10.47 2.65 -4.51
N ASN A 96 10.73 3.53 -3.54
CA ASN A 96 11.91 3.45 -2.68
C ASN A 96 11.96 2.14 -1.88
N LEU A 97 10.88 1.76 -1.21
CA LEU A 97 10.78 0.47 -0.51
C LEU A 97 10.82 -0.71 -1.49
N MET A 98 10.10 -0.60 -2.63
CA MET A 98 10.05 -1.66 -3.64
C MET A 98 11.44 -2.01 -4.18
N ARG A 99 12.25 -1.02 -4.62
CA ARG A 99 13.59 -1.25 -5.17
C ARG A 99 14.54 -1.87 -4.15
N LEU A 100 14.47 -1.44 -2.88
CA LEU A 100 15.32 -1.95 -1.80
C LEU A 100 14.93 -3.38 -1.41
N ALA A 101 13.63 -3.64 -1.27
CA ALA A 101 13.12 -4.97 -0.99
C ALA A 101 13.43 -5.95 -2.14
N ALA A 102 13.25 -5.54 -3.40
CA ALA A 102 13.57 -6.35 -4.57
C ALA A 102 15.05 -6.72 -4.59
N ALA A 103 15.96 -5.78 -4.31
CA ALA A 103 17.39 -6.04 -4.22
C ALA A 103 17.69 -7.06 -3.11
N ARG A 104 17.04 -6.98 -1.94
CA ARG A 104 17.21 -7.97 -0.86
C ARG A 104 16.62 -9.34 -1.23
N MET A 105 15.40 -9.35 -1.78
CA MET A 105 14.71 -10.58 -2.20
C MET A 105 15.49 -11.35 -3.28
N SER A 106 16.17 -10.65 -4.20
CA SER A 106 16.94 -11.28 -5.28
C SER A 106 18.07 -12.19 -4.78
N ALA A 107 18.52 -11.99 -3.54
CA ALA A 107 19.52 -12.83 -2.88
C ALA A 107 18.91 -13.99 -2.08
N ASN A 108 17.59 -14.14 -1.99
CA ASN A 108 16.97 -15.29 -1.35
C ASN A 108 17.19 -16.56 -2.15
N GLU A 109 17.32 -17.69 -1.46
CA GLU A 109 17.14 -19.00 -2.10
C GLU A 109 15.70 -19.12 -2.61
N PRO A 110 15.48 -19.52 -3.87
CA PRO A 110 14.13 -19.65 -4.43
C PRO A 110 13.37 -20.81 -3.76
N ASN A 111 12.06 -20.69 -3.70
CA ASN A 111 11.19 -21.81 -3.33
C ASN A 111 11.06 -22.84 -4.49
N ALA A 112 10.21 -23.86 -4.30
CA ALA A 112 10.00 -24.92 -5.30
C ALA A 112 9.47 -24.41 -6.65
N GLU A 113 8.79 -23.27 -6.67
CA GLU A 113 8.28 -22.61 -7.87
C GLU A 113 9.29 -21.62 -8.50
N GLY A 114 10.48 -21.48 -7.91
CA GLY A 114 11.48 -20.50 -8.34
C GLY A 114 11.26 -19.09 -7.80
N GLU A 115 10.27 -18.89 -6.92
CA GLU A 115 9.95 -17.59 -6.35
C GLU A 115 10.92 -17.22 -5.22
N ARG A 116 11.38 -15.96 -5.22
CA ARG A 116 12.21 -15.36 -4.18
C ARG A 116 11.49 -14.30 -3.36
N GLY A 117 10.34 -13.81 -3.83
CA GLY A 117 9.55 -12.85 -3.09
C GLY A 117 8.39 -12.29 -3.88
N VAL A 118 7.50 -11.59 -3.16
CA VAL A 118 6.35 -10.90 -3.74
C VAL A 118 6.20 -9.51 -3.14
N ILE A 119 5.89 -8.54 -4.00
CA ILE A 119 5.66 -7.15 -3.65
C ILE A 119 4.20 -6.82 -3.95
N VAL A 120 3.50 -6.29 -2.95
CA VAL A 120 2.10 -5.84 -3.07
C VAL A 120 2.07 -4.34 -2.79
N ASN A 121 1.72 -3.56 -3.80
CA ASN A 121 1.58 -2.11 -3.68
C ASN A 121 0.11 -1.72 -3.45
N THR A 122 -0.12 -0.60 -2.78
CA THR A 122 -1.45 -0.04 -2.56
C THR A 122 -1.67 1.19 -3.42
N ALA A 123 -2.49 1.03 -4.47
CA ALA A 123 -3.03 2.13 -5.26
C ALA A 123 -4.31 2.70 -4.62
N SER A 124 -5.30 3.01 -5.42
CA SER A 124 -6.66 3.42 -5.03
C SER A 124 -7.56 3.38 -6.27
N VAL A 125 -8.87 3.24 -6.10
CA VAL A 125 -9.84 3.51 -7.17
C VAL A 125 -9.71 4.94 -7.72
N ALA A 126 -9.21 5.89 -6.93
CA ALA A 126 -8.92 7.25 -7.39
C ALA A 126 -7.87 7.33 -8.51
N ALA A 127 -7.09 6.28 -8.74
CA ALA A 127 -6.22 6.17 -9.91
C ALA A 127 -7.01 6.11 -11.24
N PHE A 128 -8.26 5.67 -11.17
CA PHE A 128 -9.16 5.47 -12.32
C PHE A 128 -10.32 6.45 -12.30
N ASP A 129 -10.91 6.66 -11.11
CA ASP A 129 -12.14 7.41 -10.90
C ASP A 129 -11.88 8.61 -9.95
N GLY A 130 -10.82 9.39 -10.19
CA GLY A 130 -10.43 10.52 -9.34
C GLY A 130 -11.51 11.60 -9.25
N GLN A 131 -11.74 12.11 -8.03
CA GLN A 131 -12.74 13.13 -7.73
C GLN A 131 -12.16 14.54 -7.75
N ILE A 132 -13.05 15.54 -7.74
CA ILE A 132 -12.67 16.95 -7.58
C ILE A 132 -11.85 17.13 -6.30
N GLY A 133 -10.68 17.75 -6.43
CA GLY A 133 -9.73 17.95 -5.32
C GLY A 133 -8.72 16.81 -5.14
N GLN A 134 -8.79 15.75 -5.92
CA GLN A 134 -7.88 14.61 -5.80
C GLN A 134 -6.76 14.56 -6.86
N ALA A 135 -6.45 15.67 -7.55
CA ALA A 135 -5.49 15.67 -8.65
C ALA A 135 -4.12 15.08 -8.24
N ALA A 136 -3.54 15.52 -7.12
CA ALA A 136 -2.27 15.01 -6.63
C ALA A 136 -2.37 13.54 -6.19
N TYR A 137 -3.45 13.18 -5.47
CA TYR A 137 -3.69 11.82 -5.00
C TYR A 137 -3.89 10.86 -6.17
N ALA A 138 -4.79 11.20 -7.11
CA ALA A 138 -5.05 10.40 -8.30
C ALA A 138 -3.79 10.21 -9.16
N ALA A 139 -3.02 11.27 -9.39
CA ALA A 139 -1.75 11.20 -10.10
C ALA A 139 -0.75 10.26 -9.41
N SER A 140 -0.61 10.35 -8.07
CA SER A 140 0.29 9.49 -7.31
C SER A 140 -0.11 8.01 -7.38
N LYS A 141 -1.41 7.72 -7.24
CA LYS A 141 -1.94 6.35 -7.28
C LYS A 141 -2.01 5.79 -8.71
N GLY A 142 -2.23 6.65 -9.72
CA GLY A 142 -2.06 6.33 -11.14
C GLY A 142 -0.63 5.93 -11.47
N GLY A 143 0.36 6.64 -10.90
CA GLY A 143 1.77 6.27 -11.01
C GLY A 143 2.07 4.88 -10.45
N VAL A 144 1.51 4.52 -9.29
CA VAL A 144 1.65 3.17 -8.71
C VAL A 144 1.01 2.10 -9.62
N VAL A 145 -0.16 2.38 -10.20
CA VAL A 145 -0.80 1.49 -11.19
C VAL A 145 0.12 1.27 -12.40
N SER A 146 0.63 2.35 -12.99
CA SER A 146 1.49 2.29 -14.18
C SER A 146 2.84 1.61 -13.90
N LEU A 147 3.35 1.70 -12.67
CA LEU A 147 4.61 1.08 -12.24
C LEU A 147 4.50 -0.45 -12.14
N THR A 148 3.32 -1.01 -11.93
CA THR A 148 3.11 -2.42 -11.58
C THR A 148 3.64 -3.38 -12.67
N LEU A 149 3.19 -3.23 -13.89
CA LEU A 149 3.56 -4.16 -14.97
C LEU A 149 5.04 -4.07 -15.39
N PRO A 150 5.65 -2.89 -15.57
CA PRO A 150 7.08 -2.77 -15.83
C PRO A 150 7.93 -3.43 -14.74
N ALA A 151 7.60 -3.17 -13.46
CA ALA A 151 8.32 -3.76 -12.33
C ALA A 151 8.19 -5.30 -12.31
N ALA A 152 6.99 -5.84 -12.52
CA ALA A 152 6.76 -7.28 -12.59
C ALA A 152 7.58 -7.93 -13.72
N ARG A 153 7.64 -7.30 -14.89
CA ARG A 153 8.43 -7.80 -16.04
C ARG A 153 9.93 -7.77 -15.78
N GLU A 154 10.41 -6.68 -15.19
CA GLU A 154 11.83 -6.51 -14.89
C GLU A 154 12.30 -7.49 -13.81
N LEU A 155 11.48 -7.68 -12.76
CA LEU A 155 11.82 -8.51 -11.62
C LEU A 155 11.55 -10.02 -11.84
N ALA A 156 10.83 -10.39 -12.90
CA ALA A 156 10.52 -11.78 -13.22
C ALA A 156 11.78 -12.67 -13.35
N ARG A 157 12.87 -12.15 -13.93
CA ARG A 157 14.15 -12.87 -14.03
C ARG A 157 14.76 -13.23 -12.66
N TRP A 158 14.34 -12.52 -11.60
CA TRP A 158 14.79 -12.76 -10.23
C TRP A 158 13.81 -13.63 -9.43
N GLY A 159 12.70 -14.08 -10.06
CA GLY A 159 11.65 -14.81 -9.35
C GLY A 159 10.91 -13.93 -8.35
N ILE A 160 10.73 -12.64 -8.63
CA ILE A 160 10.01 -11.70 -7.77
C ILE A 160 8.77 -11.22 -8.50
N ARG A 161 7.60 -11.39 -7.87
CA ARG A 161 6.31 -10.92 -8.38
C ARG A 161 5.97 -9.53 -7.87
N VAL A 162 5.23 -8.77 -8.67
CA VAL A 162 4.73 -7.45 -8.28
C VAL A 162 3.24 -7.38 -8.60
N MET A 163 2.45 -7.11 -7.59
CA MET A 163 1.01 -6.91 -7.68
C MET A 163 0.60 -5.56 -7.08
N THR A 164 -0.53 -5.05 -7.49
CA THR A 164 -1.10 -3.84 -6.88
C THR A 164 -2.57 -4.07 -6.56
N ILE A 165 -2.98 -3.65 -5.37
CA ILE A 165 -4.38 -3.58 -4.97
C ILE A 165 -4.82 -2.12 -5.08
N ALA A 166 -5.98 -1.89 -5.69
CA ALA A 166 -6.64 -0.59 -5.76
C ALA A 166 -7.92 -0.63 -4.90
N PRO A 167 -7.83 -0.28 -3.60
CA PRO A 167 -8.98 -0.28 -2.72
C PRO A 167 -10.00 0.79 -3.10
N GLY A 168 -11.28 0.49 -2.87
CA GLY A 168 -12.35 1.47 -2.81
C GLY A 168 -12.42 2.18 -1.45
N ILE A 169 -13.64 2.45 -0.98
CA ILE A 169 -13.88 3.06 0.32
C ILE A 169 -13.72 1.99 1.41
N MET A 170 -12.69 2.14 2.25
CA MET A 170 -12.36 1.18 3.31
C MET A 170 -12.53 1.79 4.70
N GLU A 171 -12.94 0.99 5.68
CA GLU A 171 -13.00 1.36 7.10
C GLU A 171 -11.59 1.69 7.63
N THR A 172 -11.21 2.96 7.51
CA THR A 172 -9.94 3.48 8.04
C THR A 172 -10.21 4.32 9.29
N PRO A 173 -9.24 4.49 10.19
CA PRO A 173 -9.42 5.36 11.36
C PRO A 173 -9.92 6.78 11.01
N MET A 174 -9.49 7.32 9.87
CA MET A 174 -9.94 8.62 9.38
C MET A 174 -11.44 8.61 9.02
N LEU A 175 -11.92 7.59 8.32
CA LEU A 175 -13.34 7.48 7.93
C LEU A 175 -14.22 7.09 9.12
N LEU A 176 -13.74 6.24 10.00
CA LEU A 176 -14.44 5.86 11.24
C LEU A 176 -14.56 7.03 12.25
N GLY A 177 -13.70 8.05 12.14
CA GLY A 177 -13.80 9.29 12.90
C GLY A 177 -14.84 10.28 12.36
N MET A 178 -15.46 10.03 11.21
CA MET A 178 -16.51 10.87 10.63
C MET A 178 -17.87 10.61 11.30
N PRO A 179 -18.86 11.56 11.20
CA PRO A 179 -20.23 11.34 11.65
C PRO A 179 -20.85 10.06 11.03
N ALA A 180 -21.72 9.40 11.80
CA ALA A 180 -22.30 8.11 11.40
C ALA A 180 -23.11 8.18 10.09
N ASP A 181 -23.82 9.28 9.86
CA ASP A 181 -24.58 9.56 8.64
C ASP A 181 -23.65 9.66 7.40
N VAL A 182 -22.47 10.24 7.57
CA VAL A 182 -21.44 10.29 6.51
C VAL A 182 -20.90 8.90 6.21
N GLN A 183 -20.59 8.12 7.26
CA GLN A 183 -20.13 6.72 7.09
C GLN A 183 -21.19 5.88 6.38
N GLU A 184 -22.45 6.01 6.75
CA GLU A 184 -23.58 5.31 6.12
C GLU A 184 -23.73 5.73 4.65
N SER A 185 -23.64 7.04 4.36
CA SER A 185 -23.70 7.56 3.00
C SER A 185 -22.59 6.99 2.13
N LEU A 186 -21.36 6.96 2.63
CA LEU A 186 -20.22 6.36 1.92
C LEU A 186 -20.44 4.86 1.66
N GLY A 187 -20.97 4.13 2.63
CA GLY A 187 -21.28 2.71 2.47
C GLY A 187 -22.34 2.47 1.39
N LYS A 188 -23.38 3.31 1.32
CA LYS A 188 -24.44 3.22 0.30
C LYS A 188 -23.97 3.51 -1.12
N MET A 189 -22.82 4.17 -1.30
CA MET A 189 -22.21 4.37 -2.63
C MET A 189 -21.63 3.06 -3.21
N VAL A 190 -21.37 2.06 -2.37
CA VAL A 190 -20.83 0.76 -2.80
C VAL A 190 -21.98 -0.11 -3.29
N PRO A 191 -21.97 -0.56 -4.57
CA PRO A 191 -23.06 -1.37 -5.13
C PRO A 191 -23.31 -2.68 -4.36
N PHE A 192 -22.24 -3.46 -4.07
CA PHE A 192 -22.38 -4.68 -3.29
C PHE A 192 -21.02 -5.16 -2.74
N PRO A 193 -20.97 -5.53 -1.46
CA PRO A 193 -21.97 -5.31 -0.42
C PRO A 193 -22.13 -3.81 -0.09
N PRO A 194 -23.33 -3.31 0.26
CA PRO A 194 -23.60 -1.88 0.44
C PRO A 194 -23.04 -1.36 1.78
N ARG A 195 -21.74 -1.37 1.90
CA ARG A 195 -20.94 -0.94 3.05
C ARG A 195 -19.52 -0.61 2.64
N MET A 196 -18.78 0.05 3.49
CA MET A 196 -17.33 0.19 3.34
C MET A 196 -16.65 -1.19 3.40
N GLY A 197 -15.54 -1.34 2.69
CA GLY A 197 -14.66 -2.51 2.77
C GLY A 197 -13.97 -2.57 4.13
N ARG A 198 -13.73 -3.76 4.64
CA ARG A 198 -13.04 -3.97 5.92
C ARG A 198 -11.55 -4.18 5.71
N PRO A 199 -10.68 -3.71 6.61
CA PRO A 199 -9.23 -3.97 6.52
C PRO A 199 -8.88 -5.44 6.40
N ALA A 200 -9.66 -6.33 7.03
CA ALA A 200 -9.48 -7.78 6.91
C ALA A 200 -9.69 -8.30 5.48
N GLU A 201 -10.54 -7.66 4.67
CA GLU A 201 -10.76 -8.04 3.27
C GLU A 201 -9.55 -7.67 2.40
N TYR A 202 -8.92 -6.52 2.69
CA TYR A 202 -7.64 -6.17 2.08
C TYR A 202 -6.56 -7.19 2.45
N ALA A 203 -6.44 -7.52 3.72
CA ALA A 203 -5.47 -8.51 4.21
C ALA A 203 -5.70 -9.90 3.62
N ALA A 204 -6.96 -10.31 3.41
CA ALA A 204 -7.30 -11.58 2.76
C ALA A 204 -6.85 -11.62 1.29
N LEU A 205 -7.00 -10.49 0.55
CA LEU A 205 -6.52 -10.39 -0.81
C LEU A 205 -4.98 -10.41 -0.87
N VAL A 206 -4.29 -9.70 0.03
CA VAL A 206 -2.82 -9.78 0.15
C VAL A 206 -2.38 -11.24 0.38
N ARG A 207 -3.04 -11.93 1.30
CA ARG A 207 -2.76 -13.35 1.56
C ARG A 207 -2.96 -14.20 0.30
N HIS A 208 -4.07 -14.02 -0.41
CA HIS A 208 -4.32 -14.74 -1.65
C HIS A 208 -3.26 -14.46 -2.72
N ILE A 209 -2.79 -13.21 -2.87
CA ILE A 209 -1.70 -12.84 -3.78
C ILE A 209 -0.40 -13.57 -3.40
N VAL A 210 -0.09 -13.65 -2.11
CA VAL A 210 1.11 -14.37 -1.63
C VAL A 210 1.02 -15.86 -1.96
N GLU A 211 -0.14 -16.49 -1.71
CA GLU A 211 -0.34 -17.93 -1.90
C GLU A 211 -0.55 -18.34 -3.37
N ASN A 212 -0.96 -17.43 -4.25
CA ASN A 212 -1.24 -17.70 -5.66
C ASN A 212 -0.11 -17.18 -6.55
N VAL A 213 0.85 -18.03 -6.82
CA VAL A 213 2.08 -17.70 -7.56
C VAL A 213 1.85 -17.28 -9.02
N TYR A 214 0.67 -17.55 -9.59
CA TYR A 214 0.34 -17.17 -10.97
C TYR A 214 -0.13 -15.72 -11.10
N LEU A 215 -0.40 -15.03 -9.98
CA LEU A 215 -0.73 -13.61 -9.96
C LEU A 215 0.54 -12.77 -10.03
N ASN A 216 0.77 -12.09 -11.15
CA ASN A 216 1.91 -11.20 -11.36
C ASN A 216 1.59 -10.10 -12.36
N GLY A 217 1.98 -8.86 -12.07
CA GLY A 217 1.89 -7.72 -12.98
C GLY A 217 0.50 -7.09 -13.10
N GLU A 218 -0.46 -7.44 -12.26
CA GLU A 218 -1.85 -6.99 -12.36
C GLU A 218 -2.23 -6.02 -11.23
N VAL A 219 -3.25 -5.22 -11.50
CA VAL A 219 -3.89 -4.30 -10.55
C VAL A 219 -5.31 -4.78 -10.26
N ILE A 220 -5.55 -5.19 -9.02
CA ILE A 220 -6.86 -5.70 -8.59
C ILE A 220 -7.64 -4.59 -7.87
N ARG A 221 -8.79 -4.19 -8.42
CA ARG A 221 -9.74 -3.32 -7.73
C ARG A 221 -10.45 -4.12 -6.64
N LEU A 222 -10.34 -3.66 -5.38
CA LEU A 222 -11.05 -4.20 -4.22
C LEU A 222 -12.04 -3.16 -3.72
N ASP A 223 -13.20 -3.04 -4.37
CA ASP A 223 -14.01 -1.84 -4.28
C ASP A 223 -15.53 -2.07 -4.26
N GLY A 224 -16.01 -3.32 -4.21
CA GLY A 224 -17.44 -3.62 -4.24
C GLY A 224 -18.16 -3.09 -5.49
N ALA A 225 -17.44 -2.96 -6.60
CA ALA A 225 -17.90 -2.43 -7.88
C ALA A 225 -18.21 -0.91 -7.88
N ILE A 226 -17.72 -0.15 -6.89
CA ILE A 226 -17.90 1.30 -6.88
C ILE A 226 -17.19 1.95 -8.08
N ARG A 227 -17.82 2.98 -8.61
CA ARG A 227 -17.21 3.97 -9.51
C ARG A 227 -17.48 5.33 -8.92
N MET A 228 -16.40 6.02 -8.56
CA MET A 228 -16.52 7.30 -7.85
C MET A 228 -17.13 8.35 -8.78
N GLY A 229 -18.12 9.07 -8.28
CA GLY A 229 -18.65 10.25 -8.96
C GLY A 229 -17.63 11.40 -8.95
N ALA A 230 -17.93 12.47 -9.70
CA ALA A 230 -17.05 13.64 -9.75
C ALA A 230 -16.91 14.38 -8.40
N LYS A 231 -17.86 14.17 -7.49
CA LYS A 231 -17.91 14.75 -6.12
C LYS A 231 -18.19 13.65 -5.12
#